data_9b824d268052d1824b30b7cb178e7620
#
_entry.id   9b824d268052d1824b30b7cb178e7620
#
_cell.length_a   1.000
_cell.length_b   1.000
_cell.length_c   1.000
_cell.angle_alpha   90.00
_cell.angle_beta   90.00
_cell.angle_gamma   90.00
#
_symmetry.space_group_name_H-M   'P 1'
#
loop_
_entity.id
_entity.type
_entity.pdbx_description
1 polymer ?
#
loop_
_entity_poly.entity_id
_entity_poly.type
_entity_poly.pdbx_seq_one_letter_code
_entity_poly.pdbx_strand_id
1 'polypeptide(L)'
;MDTLETRRLAFIRRSGGFLAFPLAGIVAWTAFGIASLLVSPTTAIYVLLFATGAIFPLALAIAALTGQEVFQKGNPFATLMGQSVLMVNLLWALHFLLILRKPDLAPLSLALGLGLHWIVFGWIIQSPLGLVHALIRTAACTGAYLHGGDHRFAAIAAAVVASYALTVVQLRSWSRRNARNSASGAVRANPQTP
;
A
#
# COMPACT_ATOMS: atom_id res chain seq x y z
N MET A 1 23.48 4.85 -22.69
CA MET A 1 23.29 3.56 -21.97
C MET A 1 22.13 3.73 -20.99
N ASP A 2 21.14 2.84 -21.07
CA ASP A 2 19.96 2.85 -20.15
C ASP A 2 20.40 2.17 -18.84
N THR A 3 20.74 2.97 -17.83
CA THR A 3 21.24 2.47 -16.54
C THR A 3 20.06 2.01 -15.66
N LEU A 4 20.35 1.17 -14.67
CA LEU A 4 19.33 0.75 -13.69
C LEU A 4 18.68 1.95 -13.00
N GLU A 5 19.46 2.99 -12.71
CA GLU A 5 18.97 4.24 -12.12
C GLU A 5 18.00 4.99 -13.05
N THR A 6 18.32 5.08 -14.33
CA THR A 6 17.40 5.68 -15.33
C THR A 6 16.05 4.95 -15.36
N ARG A 7 16.07 3.62 -15.28
CA ARG A 7 14.84 2.78 -15.24
C ARG A 7 14.06 2.98 -13.95
N ARG A 8 14.75 3.14 -12.80
CA ARG A 8 14.13 3.46 -11.52
C ARG A 8 13.40 4.80 -11.56
N LEU A 9 14.08 5.84 -12.02
CA LEU A 9 13.50 7.17 -12.16
C LEU A 9 12.31 7.19 -13.13
N ALA A 10 12.39 6.45 -14.23
CA ALA A 10 11.29 6.28 -15.16
C ALA A 10 10.08 5.60 -14.48
N PHE A 11 10.31 4.54 -13.70
CA PHE A 11 9.26 3.86 -12.93
C PHE A 11 8.58 4.82 -11.96
N ILE A 12 9.35 5.55 -11.16
CA ILE A 12 8.83 6.52 -10.19
C ILE A 12 7.98 7.59 -10.87
N ARG A 13 8.48 8.17 -11.97
CA ARG A 13 7.81 9.26 -12.69
C ARG A 13 6.47 8.81 -13.28
N ARG A 14 6.44 7.65 -13.96
CA ARG A 14 5.24 7.12 -14.61
C ARG A 14 4.19 6.65 -13.62
N SER A 15 4.59 6.22 -12.43
CA SER A 15 3.68 5.79 -11.37
C SER A 15 2.95 6.94 -10.67
N GLY A 16 3.17 8.21 -11.06
CA GLY A 16 2.38 9.36 -10.59
C GLY A 16 2.30 9.51 -9.07
N GLY A 17 3.39 9.19 -8.33
CA GLY A 17 3.45 9.31 -6.87
C GLY A 17 2.83 8.15 -6.09
N PHE A 18 2.43 7.06 -6.74
CA PHE A 18 1.99 5.80 -6.12
C PHE A 18 0.77 5.90 -5.20
N LEU A 19 -0.12 6.86 -5.44
CA LEU A 19 -1.25 7.12 -4.54
C LEU A 19 -2.44 6.18 -4.73
N ALA A 20 -2.58 5.55 -5.90
CA ALA A 20 -3.77 4.74 -6.23
C ALA A 20 -3.98 3.57 -5.25
N PHE A 21 -2.93 2.81 -4.94
CA PHE A 21 -3.03 1.66 -4.05
C PHE A 21 -3.34 2.00 -2.59
N PRO A 22 -2.65 2.96 -1.94
CA PRO A 22 -3.02 3.34 -0.57
C PRO A 22 -4.42 3.96 -0.48
N LEU A 23 -4.87 4.72 -1.49
CA LEU A 23 -6.24 5.25 -1.51
C LEU A 23 -7.29 4.13 -1.64
N ALA A 24 -7.07 3.16 -2.54
CA ALA A 24 -7.93 1.98 -2.64
C ALA A 24 -7.96 1.18 -1.34
N GLY A 25 -6.81 1.03 -0.68
CA GLY A 25 -6.70 0.39 0.63
C GLY A 25 -7.50 1.13 1.70
N ILE A 26 -7.43 2.46 1.76
CA ILE A 26 -8.24 3.27 2.69
C ILE A 26 -9.72 3.00 2.48
N VAL A 27 -10.22 3.03 1.24
CA VAL A 27 -11.64 2.79 0.94
C VAL A 27 -12.06 1.39 1.39
N ALA A 28 -11.31 0.36 1.00
CA ALA A 28 -11.62 -1.04 1.32
C ALA A 28 -11.65 -1.30 2.84
N TRP A 29 -10.62 -0.85 3.56
CA TRP A 29 -10.54 -1.05 5.00
C TRP A 29 -11.51 -0.19 5.79
N THR A 30 -11.87 1.00 5.30
CA THR A 30 -12.96 1.81 5.89
C THR A 30 -14.29 1.10 5.75
N ALA A 31 -14.60 0.57 4.56
CA ALA A 31 -15.83 -0.19 4.33
C ALA A 31 -15.92 -1.41 5.27
N PHE A 32 -14.84 -2.18 5.41
CA PHE A 32 -14.78 -3.29 6.36
C PHE A 32 -14.95 -2.82 7.81
N GLY A 33 -14.25 -1.75 8.22
CA GLY A 33 -14.32 -1.22 9.58
C GLY A 33 -15.74 -0.80 9.96
N ILE A 34 -16.45 -0.09 9.07
CA ILE A 34 -17.84 0.29 9.27
C ILE A 34 -18.74 -0.95 9.33
N ALA A 35 -18.59 -1.87 8.38
CA ALA A 35 -19.39 -3.09 8.35
C ALA A 35 -19.22 -3.91 9.63
N SER A 36 -17.99 -4.00 10.17
CA SER A 36 -17.71 -4.77 11.39
C SER A 36 -18.42 -4.27 12.65
N LEU A 37 -18.91 -3.02 12.61
CA LEU A 37 -19.73 -2.44 13.70
C LEU A 37 -21.23 -2.64 13.51
N LEU A 38 -21.67 -2.98 12.29
CA LEU A 38 -23.09 -2.99 11.90
C LEU A 38 -23.63 -4.40 11.66
N VAL A 39 -22.78 -5.37 11.37
CA VAL A 39 -23.19 -6.73 11.00
C VAL A 39 -22.56 -7.77 11.90
N SER A 40 -23.02 -9.03 11.80
CA SER A 40 -22.41 -10.14 12.55
C SER A 40 -20.92 -10.33 12.19
N PRO A 41 -20.09 -10.86 13.10
CA PRO A 41 -18.68 -11.14 12.82
C PRO A 41 -18.47 -11.99 11.57
N THR A 42 -19.31 -13.00 11.35
CA THR A 42 -19.25 -13.84 10.15
C THR A 42 -19.48 -13.03 8.88
N THR A 43 -20.53 -12.20 8.87
CA THR A 43 -20.82 -11.32 7.72
C THR A 43 -19.69 -10.32 7.50
N ALA A 44 -19.11 -9.76 8.57
CA ALA A 44 -17.97 -8.85 8.48
C ALA A 44 -16.74 -9.51 7.80
N ILE A 45 -16.50 -10.81 8.04
CA ILE A 45 -15.43 -11.55 7.34
C ILE A 45 -15.69 -11.62 5.83
N TYR A 46 -16.93 -11.86 5.39
CA TYR A 46 -17.23 -11.80 3.95
C TYR A 46 -17.01 -10.40 3.38
N VAL A 47 -17.44 -9.36 4.09
CA VAL A 47 -17.14 -7.98 3.67
C VAL A 47 -15.63 -7.73 3.57
N LEU A 48 -14.83 -8.22 4.54
CA LEU A 48 -13.37 -8.13 4.49
C LEU A 48 -12.79 -8.79 3.23
N LEU A 49 -13.25 -10.00 2.88
CA LEU A 49 -12.79 -10.72 1.70
C LEU A 49 -13.07 -9.94 0.41
N PHE A 50 -14.32 -9.49 0.22
CA PHE A 50 -14.69 -8.72 -0.95
C PHE A 50 -13.99 -7.36 -0.98
N ALA A 51 -13.91 -6.65 0.14
CA ALA A 51 -13.25 -5.35 0.22
C ALA A 51 -11.75 -5.45 -0.10
N THR A 52 -11.05 -6.44 0.47
CA THR A 52 -9.61 -6.63 0.20
C THR A 52 -9.36 -7.13 -1.22
N GLY A 53 -10.22 -7.99 -1.76
CA GLY A 53 -10.19 -8.41 -3.16
C GLY A 53 -10.43 -7.24 -4.14
N ALA A 54 -11.26 -6.28 -3.75
CA ALA A 54 -11.56 -5.09 -4.56
C ALA A 54 -10.42 -4.04 -4.56
N ILE A 55 -9.41 -4.14 -3.70
CA ILE A 55 -8.31 -3.16 -3.64
C ILE A 55 -7.62 -3.02 -5.01
N PHE A 56 -7.33 -4.14 -5.67
CA PHE A 56 -6.60 -4.10 -6.94
C PHE A 56 -7.43 -3.46 -8.07
N PRO A 57 -8.66 -3.90 -8.40
CA PRO A 57 -9.47 -3.24 -9.42
C PRO A 57 -9.79 -1.78 -9.08
N LEU A 58 -10.02 -1.45 -7.81
CA LEU A 58 -10.22 -0.06 -7.39
C LEU A 58 -8.95 0.79 -7.57
N ALA A 59 -7.77 0.25 -7.26
CA ALA A 59 -6.52 0.93 -7.50
C ALA A 59 -6.28 1.19 -9.01
N LEU A 60 -6.64 0.23 -9.88
CA LEU A 60 -6.57 0.43 -11.34
C LEU A 60 -7.51 1.54 -11.80
N ALA A 61 -8.74 1.60 -11.27
CA ALA A 61 -9.68 2.66 -11.58
C ALA A 61 -9.15 4.03 -11.13
N ILE A 62 -8.64 4.14 -9.90
CA ILE A 62 -8.03 5.38 -9.40
C ILE A 62 -6.81 5.77 -10.26
N ALA A 63 -5.96 4.81 -10.61
CA ALA A 63 -4.78 5.04 -11.44
C ALA A 63 -5.17 5.58 -12.84
N ALA A 64 -6.18 4.99 -13.46
CA ALA A 64 -6.71 5.45 -14.76
C ALA A 64 -7.25 6.89 -14.68
N LEU A 65 -8.00 7.22 -13.63
CA LEU A 65 -8.56 8.56 -13.41
C LEU A 65 -7.49 9.62 -13.09
N THR A 66 -6.34 9.20 -12.56
CA THR A 66 -5.26 10.11 -12.12
C THR A 66 -4.03 10.06 -13.03
N GLY A 67 -4.09 9.34 -14.15
CA GLY A 67 -2.99 9.25 -15.12
C GLY A 67 -1.76 8.49 -14.61
N GLN A 68 -1.93 7.58 -13.63
CA GLN A 68 -0.85 6.74 -13.11
C GLN A 68 -0.69 5.48 -13.95
N GLU A 69 0.54 5.17 -14.38
CA GLU A 69 0.85 3.95 -15.13
C GLU A 69 1.24 2.82 -14.17
N VAL A 70 0.33 1.87 -13.96
CA VAL A 70 0.55 0.71 -13.06
C VAL A 70 1.41 -0.35 -13.73
N PHE A 71 1.14 -0.63 -15.03
CA PHE A 71 1.84 -1.67 -15.78
C PHE A 71 2.89 -1.08 -16.70
N GLN A 72 4.15 -1.14 -16.30
CA GLN A 72 5.27 -0.61 -17.08
C GLN A 72 6.08 -1.77 -17.68
N LYS A 73 5.69 -2.20 -18.87
CA LYS A 73 6.35 -3.32 -19.58
C LYS A 73 7.85 -3.04 -19.78
N GLY A 74 8.67 -4.05 -19.52
CA GLY A 74 10.12 -3.98 -19.69
C GLY A 74 10.87 -3.22 -18.60
N ASN A 75 10.18 -2.67 -17.59
CA ASN A 75 10.83 -2.04 -16.46
C ASN A 75 11.06 -3.04 -15.31
N PRO A 76 12.32 -3.31 -14.90
CA PRO A 76 12.63 -4.30 -13.88
C PRO A 76 12.04 -3.96 -12.51
N PHE A 77 11.84 -2.68 -12.18
CA PHE A 77 11.23 -2.26 -10.92
C PHE A 77 9.71 -2.51 -10.91
N ALA A 78 9.04 -2.37 -12.05
CA ALA A 78 7.64 -2.78 -12.17
C ALA A 78 7.49 -4.29 -12.02
N THR A 79 8.41 -5.07 -12.62
CA THR A 79 8.45 -6.53 -12.47
C THR A 79 8.67 -6.92 -11.00
N LEU A 80 9.65 -6.32 -10.33
CA LEU A 80 9.95 -6.58 -8.91
C LEU A 80 8.75 -6.23 -8.03
N MET A 81 8.07 -5.10 -8.28
CA MET A 81 6.87 -4.72 -7.57
C MET A 81 5.74 -5.76 -7.79
N GLY A 82 5.53 -6.20 -9.03
CA GLY A 82 4.57 -7.25 -9.37
C GLY A 82 4.86 -8.57 -8.64
N GLN A 83 6.12 -8.99 -8.58
CA GLN A 83 6.54 -10.18 -7.85
C GLN A 83 6.32 -10.04 -6.33
N SER A 84 6.57 -8.87 -5.76
CA SER A 84 6.32 -8.63 -4.33
C SER A 84 4.81 -8.66 -4.00
N VAL A 85 3.97 -8.15 -4.89
CA VAL A 85 2.51 -8.27 -4.77
C VAL A 85 2.06 -9.72 -4.91
N LEU A 86 2.63 -10.48 -5.86
CA LEU A 86 2.35 -11.91 -5.99
C LEU A 86 2.74 -12.67 -4.72
N MET A 87 3.91 -12.37 -4.15
CA MET A 87 4.39 -13.00 -2.91
C MET A 87 3.38 -12.84 -1.76
N VAL A 88 2.83 -11.64 -1.55
CA VAL A 88 1.81 -11.43 -0.49
C VAL A 88 0.46 -12.05 -0.87
N ASN A 89 0.14 -12.17 -2.16
CA ASN A 89 -1.06 -12.87 -2.60
C ASN A 89 -0.98 -14.40 -2.39
N LEU A 90 0.20 -15.00 -2.42
CA LEU A 90 0.36 -16.43 -2.09
C LEU A 90 0.04 -16.72 -0.61
N LEU A 91 0.05 -15.72 0.27
CA LEU A 91 -0.41 -15.85 1.65
C LEU A 91 -1.93 -16.09 1.76
N TRP A 92 -2.69 -15.93 0.68
CA TRP A 92 -4.12 -16.24 0.69
C TRP A 92 -4.41 -17.69 1.08
N ALA A 93 -3.52 -18.63 0.77
CA ALA A 93 -3.64 -20.00 1.24
C ALA A 93 -3.70 -20.08 2.79
N LEU A 94 -2.82 -19.32 3.48
CA LEU A 94 -2.84 -19.19 4.93
C LEU A 94 -4.06 -18.44 5.43
N HIS A 95 -4.43 -17.34 4.76
CA HIS A 95 -5.60 -16.53 5.15
C HIS A 95 -6.89 -17.36 5.09
N PHE A 96 -7.10 -18.17 4.06
CA PHE A 96 -8.26 -19.08 3.97
C PHE A 96 -8.26 -20.13 5.10
N LEU A 97 -7.13 -20.71 5.44
CA LEU A 97 -7.04 -21.65 6.57
C LEU A 97 -7.41 -20.96 7.90
N LEU A 98 -6.97 -19.73 8.11
CA LEU A 98 -7.33 -18.95 9.29
C LEU A 98 -8.82 -18.60 9.30
N ILE A 99 -9.39 -18.21 8.17
CA ILE A 99 -10.83 -17.93 8.06
C ILE A 99 -11.67 -19.17 8.44
N LEU A 100 -11.24 -20.35 8.02
CA LEU A 100 -11.95 -21.60 8.31
C LEU A 100 -11.77 -22.08 9.75
N ARG A 101 -10.62 -21.84 10.37
CA ARG A 101 -10.25 -22.41 11.68
C ARG A 101 -10.28 -21.40 12.82
N LYS A 102 -9.95 -20.14 12.55
CA LYS A 102 -9.81 -19.05 13.51
C LYS A 102 -10.20 -17.73 12.84
N PRO A 103 -11.50 -17.55 12.50
CA PRO A 103 -11.96 -16.38 11.71
C PRO A 103 -11.66 -15.04 12.37
N ASP A 104 -11.55 -14.99 13.69
CA ASP A 104 -11.17 -13.81 14.46
C ASP A 104 -9.75 -13.30 14.16
N LEU A 105 -8.85 -14.17 13.66
CA LEU A 105 -7.51 -13.81 13.21
C LEU A 105 -7.43 -13.32 11.76
N ALA A 106 -8.48 -13.52 10.97
CA ALA A 106 -8.46 -13.19 9.55
C ALA A 106 -8.18 -11.70 9.26
N PRO A 107 -8.81 -10.73 9.95
CA PRO A 107 -8.51 -9.32 9.74
C PRO A 107 -7.05 -8.98 10.07
N LEU A 108 -6.50 -9.52 11.15
CA LEU A 108 -5.11 -9.32 11.52
C LEU A 108 -4.17 -9.90 10.46
N SER A 109 -4.37 -11.16 10.06
CA SER A 109 -3.47 -11.83 9.11
C SER A 109 -3.47 -11.13 7.75
N LEU A 110 -4.63 -10.68 7.24
CA LEU A 110 -4.73 -9.89 6.02
C LEU A 110 -4.09 -8.50 6.18
N ALA A 111 -4.31 -7.84 7.32
CA ALA A 111 -3.68 -6.56 7.61
C ALA A 111 -2.16 -6.66 7.56
N LEU A 112 -1.56 -7.68 8.15
CA LEU A 112 -0.12 -7.89 8.16
C LEU A 112 0.38 -8.31 6.77
N GLY A 113 -0.21 -9.36 6.19
CA GLY A 113 0.21 -9.92 4.91
C GLY A 113 0.24 -8.86 3.80
N LEU A 114 -0.87 -8.14 3.63
CA LEU A 114 -0.96 -7.07 2.63
C LEU A 114 -0.06 -5.85 2.94
N GLY A 115 0.56 -5.78 4.12
CA GLY A 115 1.53 -4.74 4.48
C GLY A 115 2.97 -5.03 4.04
N LEU A 116 3.33 -6.30 3.82
CA LEU A 116 4.74 -6.69 3.65
C LEU A 116 5.37 -6.21 2.35
N HIS A 117 4.63 -6.11 1.26
CA HIS A 117 5.18 -5.63 -0.02
C HIS A 117 5.66 -4.18 0.03
N TRP A 118 5.24 -3.39 1.01
CA TRP A 118 5.72 -2.03 1.21
C TRP A 118 7.22 -1.95 1.49
N ILE A 119 7.83 -3.01 2.08
CA ILE A 119 9.28 -3.08 2.29
C ILE A 119 10.01 -3.05 0.95
N VAL A 120 9.57 -3.87 -0.01
CA VAL A 120 10.14 -3.90 -1.37
C VAL A 120 9.88 -2.58 -2.09
N PHE A 121 8.69 -2.02 -1.95
CA PHE A 121 8.37 -0.71 -2.50
C PHE A 121 9.32 0.39 -1.98
N GLY A 122 9.57 0.43 -0.66
CA GLY A 122 10.51 1.37 -0.04
C GLY A 122 11.92 1.26 -0.64
N TRP A 123 12.38 0.02 -0.87
CA TRP A 123 13.67 -0.23 -1.53
C TRP A 123 13.69 0.30 -2.97
N ILE A 124 12.61 0.07 -3.74
CA ILE A 124 12.49 0.57 -5.12
C ILE A 124 12.59 2.09 -5.17
N ILE A 125 11.90 2.81 -4.30
CA ILE A 125 11.91 4.29 -4.28
C ILE A 125 13.08 4.88 -3.48
N GLN A 126 13.97 4.04 -2.94
CA GLN A 126 15.09 4.43 -2.08
C GLN A 126 14.66 5.30 -0.89
N SER A 127 13.62 4.87 -0.20
CA SER A 127 13.06 5.58 0.94
C SER A 127 12.75 4.64 2.09
N PRO A 128 13.01 5.00 3.34
CA PRO A 128 12.62 4.21 4.51
C PRO A 128 11.11 4.10 4.70
N LEU A 129 10.32 4.86 3.93
CA LEU A 129 8.86 4.94 4.01
C LEU A 129 8.21 3.54 4.00
N GLY A 130 8.65 2.65 3.11
CA GLY A 130 8.06 1.31 3.02
C GLY A 130 8.31 0.46 4.27
N LEU A 131 9.51 0.49 4.82
CA LEU A 131 9.85 -0.19 6.08
C LEU A 131 9.07 0.41 7.25
N VAL A 132 9.03 1.74 7.34
CA VAL A 132 8.28 2.46 8.38
C VAL A 132 6.80 2.10 8.33
N HIS A 133 6.18 2.07 7.11
CA HIS A 133 4.80 1.64 6.93
C HIS A 133 4.59 0.22 7.45
N ALA A 134 5.42 -0.74 7.05
CA ALA A 134 5.27 -2.13 7.43
C ALA A 134 5.38 -2.32 8.96
N LEU A 135 6.35 -1.68 9.60
CA LEU A 135 6.56 -1.76 11.05
C LEU A 135 5.42 -1.12 11.85
N ILE A 136 5.02 0.12 11.50
CA ILE A 136 3.92 0.82 12.18
C ILE A 136 2.62 0.04 12.01
N ARG A 137 2.31 -0.41 10.79
CA ARG A 137 1.11 -1.19 10.50
C ARG A 137 1.09 -2.49 11.29
N THR A 138 2.20 -3.24 11.33
CA THR A 138 2.31 -4.48 12.09
C THR A 138 2.08 -4.23 13.57
N ALA A 139 2.77 -3.27 14.18
CA ALA A 139 2.63 -2.96 15.60
C ALA A 139 1.21 -2.48 15.93
N ALA A 140 0.66 -1.54 15.15
CA ALA A 140 -0.67 -0.98 15.39
C ALA A 140 -1.78 -2.03 15.23
N CYS A 141 -1.74 -2.87 14.18
CA CYS A 141 -2.76 -3.90 13.96
C CYS A 141 -2.67 -5.01 15.03
N THR A 142 -1.46 -5.40 15.43
CA THR A 142 -1.28 -6.37 16.52
C THR A 142 -1.78 -5.81 17.85
N GLY A 143 -1.46 -4.56 18.17
CA GLY A 143 -1.99 -3.87 19.35
C GLY A 143 -3.52 -3.76 19.31
N ALA A 144 -4.09 -3.39 18.15
CA ALA A 144 -5.54 -3.32 17.96
C ALA A 144 -6.22 -4.69 18.16
N TYR A 145 -5.60 -5.77 17.70
CA TYR A 145 -6.13 -7.12 17.92
C TYR A 145 -6.11 -7.50 19.41
N LEU A 146 -5.00 -7.23 20.12
CA LEU A 146 -4.80 -7.63 21.50
C LEU A 146 -5.67 -6.82 22.48
N HIS A 147 -5.91 -5.54 22.18
CA HIS A 147 -6.58 -4.61 23.10
C HIS A 147 -7.97 -4.16 22.62
N GLY A 148 -8.38 -4.52 21.40
CA GLY A 148 -9.63 -4.05 20.79
C GLY A 148 -10.91 -4.71 21.33
N GLY A 149 -10.80 -5.77 22.15
CA GLY A 149 -11.95 -6.47 22.73
C GLY A 149 -12.97 -6.88 21.66
N ASP A 150 -14.24 -6.55 21.90
CA ASP A 150 -15.35 -6.85 20.99
C ASP A 150 -15.29 -6.03 19.69
N HIS A 151 -14.60 -4.90 19.68
CA HIS A 151 -14.44 -4.02 18.52
C HIS A 151 -13.10 -4.22 17.80
N ARG A 152 -12.39 -5.36 18.03
CA ARG A 152 -11.06 -5.62 17.45
C ARG A 152 -11.01 -5.50 15.92
N PHE A 153 -12.07 -5.87 15.22
CA PHE A 153 -12.15 -5.77 13.74
C PHE A 153 -12.12 -4.31 13.29
N ALA A 154 -12.95 -3.48 13.91
CA ALA A 154 -12.96 -2.04 13.63
C ALA A 154 -11.64 -1.37 14.04
N ALA A 155 -11.04 -1.78 15.16
CA ALA A 155 -9.76 -1.26 15.63
C ALA A 155 -8.62 -1.61 14.66
N ILE A 156 -8.57 -2.86 14.14
CA ILE A 156 -7.60 -3.26 13.10
C ILE A 156 -7.83 -2.43 11.83
N ALA A 157 -9.07 -2.28 11.39
CA ALA A 157 -9.39 -1.49 10.21
C ALA A 157 -8.93 -0.04 10.37
N ALA A 158 -9.19 0.59 11.51
CA ALA A 158 -8.73 1.94 11.82
C ALA A 158 -7.20 2.05 11.81
N ALA A 159 -6.49 1.07 12.35
CA ALA A 159 -5.02 1.02 12.33
C ALA A 159 -4.47 0.94 10.90
N VAL A 160 -5.09 0.12 10.04
CA VAL A 160 -4.72 0.03 8.62
C VAL A 160 -4.98 1.33 7.89
N VAL A 161 -6.17 1.93 8.07
CA VAL A 161 -6.53 3.22 7.45
C VAL A 161 -5.57 4.32 7.88
N ALA A 162 -5.26 4.42 9.18
CA ALA A 162 -4.29 5.38 9.70
C ALA A 162 -2.90 5.18 9.10
N SER A 163 -2.44 3.93 8.96
CA SER A 163 -1.15 3.60 8.33
C SER A 163 -1.12 4.04 6.86
N TYR A 164 -2.18 3.80 6.10
CA TYR A 164 -2.28 4.28 4.71
C TYR A 164 -2.37 5.80 4.62
N ALA A 165 -3.16 6.46 5.49
CA ALA A 165 -3.25 7.91 5.53
C ALA A 165 -1.89 8.57 5.78
N LEU A 166 -1.14 8.05 6.77
CA LEU A 166 0.24 8.47 7.02
C LEU A 166 1.13 8.29 5.79
N THR A 167 1.01 7.15 5.11
CA THR A 167 1.78 6.86 3.90
C THR A 167 1.44 7.80 2.75
N VAL A 168 0.17 8.14 2.56
CA VAL A 168 -0.26 9.12 1.55
C VAL A 168 0.38 10.50 1.81
N VAL A 169 0.40 10.95 3.07
CA VAL A 169 1.06 12.21 3.46
C VAL A 169 2.57 12.15 3.19
N GLN A 170 3.20 11.05 3.57
CA GLN A 170 4.64 10.83 3.35
C GLN A 170 5.00 10.77 1.87
N LEU A 171 4.23 10.07 1.04
CA LEU A 171 4.43 9.98 -0.41
C LEU A 171 4.29 11.34 -1.09
N ARG A 172 3.27 12.12 -0.72
CA ARG A 172 3.11 13.48 -1.25
C ARG A 172 4.29 14.38 -0.89
N SER A 173 4.77 14.30 0.34
CA SER A 173 5.92 15.07 0.82
C SER A 173 7.21 14.64 0.12
N TRP A 174 7.40 13.34 -0.07
CA TRP A 174 8.53 12.76 -0.79
C TRP A 174 8.54 13.17 -2.27
N SER A 175 7.42 13.07 -2.97
CA SER A 175 7.29 13.47 -4.37
C SER A 175 7.59 14.96 -4.57
N ARG A 176 7.11 15.83 -3.69
CA ARG A 176 7.39 17.27 -3.73
C ARG A 176 8.87 17.59 -3.53
N ARG A 177 9.55 16.89 -2.62
CA ARG A 177 11.00 17.06 -2.38
C ARG A 177 11.80 16.63 -3.60
N ASN A 178 11.49 15.48 -4.19
CA ASN A 178 12.19 15.00 -5.38
C ASN A 178 11.99 15.93 -6.59
N ALA A 179 10.80 16.47 -6.80
CA ALA A 179 10.55 17.43 -7.86
C ALA A 179 11.40 18.72 -7.69
N ARG A 180 11.51 19.24 -6.46
CA ARG A 180 12.35 20.43 -6.15
C ARG A 180 13.84 20.15 -6.39
N ASN A 181 14.33 18.99 -5.97
CA ASN A 181 15.73 18.61 -6.14
C ASN A 181 16.10 18.48 -7.63
N SER A 182 15.20 17.90 -8.43
CA SER A 182 15.39 17.78 -9.88
C SER A 182 15.43 19.17 -10.57
N ALA A 183 14.56 20.09 -10.17
CA ALA A 183 14.55 21.45 -10.70
C ALA A 183 15.83 22.22 -10.31
N SER A 184 16.29 22.11 -9.06
CA SER A 184 17.53 22.76 -8.58
C SER A 184 18.78 22.19 -9.24
N GLY A 185 18.80 20.88 -9.52
CA GLY A 185 19.90 20.22 -10.24
C GLY A 185 19.99 20.68 -11.70
N ALA A 186 18.87 20.85 -12.37
CA ALA A 186 18.81 21.35 -13.74
C ALA A 186 19.31 22.80 -13.86
N VAL A 187 18.97 23.66 -12.89
CA VAL A 187 19.47 25.06 -12.84
C VAL A 187 20.98 25.12 -12.63
N ARG A 188 21.56 24.23 -11.82
CA ARG A 188 23.01 24.18 -11.58
C ARG A 188 23.79 23.57 -12.75
N ALA A 189 23.16 22.70 -13.54
CA ALA A 189 23.79 22.09 -14.71
C ALA A 189 23.84 23.00 -15.95
N ASN A 190 23.08 24.09 -15.97
CA ASN A 190 23.08 25.11 -17.04
C ASN A 190 23.44 26.49 -16.49
N PRO A 191 24.73 26.79 -16.23
CA PRO A 191 25.17 28.11 -15.73
C PRO A 191 25.22 29.21 -16.82
N GLN A 192 24.69 28.96 -18.02
CA GLN A 192 24.72 29.91 -19.14
C GLN A 192 23.31 30.43 -19.46
N THR A 193 22.83 31.33 -18.63
CA THR A 193 21.94 32.41 -19.07
C THR A 193 22.30 33.63 -18.28
N PRO A 194 22.77 34.72 -19.00
CA PRO A 194 23.08 36.00 -18.38
C PRO A 194 21.83 36.64 -17.81
#